data_fec632ad365b6e9871462f24e8dd5f9a
#
_entry.id   fec632ad365b6e9871462f24e8dd5f9a
#
_cell.length_a   1.000
_cell.length_b   1.000
_cell.length_c   1.000
_cell.angle_alpha   90.00
_cell.angle_beta   90.00
_cell.angle_gamma   90.00
#
_symmetry.space_group_name_H-M   'P 1'
#
loop_
_entity.id
_entity.type
_entity.pdbx_description
1 polymer ?
#
loop_
_entity_poly.entity_id
_entity_poly.type
_entity_poly.pdbx_seq_one_letter_code
_entity_poly.pdbx_strand_id
1 'polypeptide(L)'
;NAIGLSGTPIYNQGGEIWNVVNILDFHFLGDWESFSREWCYGYNSAMVAKPELLGEHLRREGLMLRRLKSEVLTELAPKRRLVQEIDWDDAVYRELMKPVAEQLRLLRATDDPSRRALIEDAICQQQRQATGVAKAPFVCAFVKALVESGERVLLMAHHHAVMDIYKRELRALHPGFITGRETDKQKDAAVSAFMSGKSDLVCISLRSASGLNLQQATCVVFGELDWSPAVHSQA
;
A
#
# COMPACT_ATOMS: atom_id res chain seq x y z
N ASN A 1 -7.55 -7.58 -30.99
CA ASN A 1 -7.63 -8.29 -29.71
C ASN A 1 -6.67 -7.64 -28.73
N ALA A 2 -7.11 -7.31 -27.51
CA ALA A 2 -6.32 -6.76 -26.43
C ALA A 2 -6.22 -7.77 -25.28
N ILE A 3 -5.05 -7.81 -24.61
CA ILE A 3 -4.83 -8.63 -23.40
C ILE A 3 -4.23 -7.70 -22.34
N GLY A 4 -4.88 -7.63 -21.18
CA GLY A 4 -4.36 -6.91 -20.03
C GLY A 4 -3.75 -7.87 -19.01
N LEU A 5 -2.53 -7.58 -18.53
CA LEU A 5 -1.86 -8.35 -17.49
C LEU A 5 -1.71 -7.47 -16.25
N SER A 6 -2.30 -7.88 -15.13
CA SER A 6 -2.19 -7.19 -13.86
C SER A 6 -2.35 -8.16 -12.69
N GLY A 7 -1.59 -7.97 -11.62
CA GLY A 7 -1.82 -8.67 -10.35
C GLY A 7 -2.99 -8.07 -9.55
N THR A 8 -3.35 -6.81 -9.82
CA THR A 8 -4.41 -6.06 -9.12
C THR A 8 -5.12 -5.13 -10.12
N PRO A 9 -6.11 -5.64 -10.86
CA PRO A 9 -6.86 -4.85 -11.83
C PRO A 9 -7.79 -3.81 -11.16
N ILE A 10 -7.97 -3.90 -9.85
CA ILE A 10 -8.79 -3.01 -9.03
C ILE A 10 -7.91 -2.47 -7.90
N TYR A 11 -7.81 -1.15 -7.77
CA TYR A 11 -6.95 -0.48 -6.77
C TYR A 11 -7.73 -0.04 -5.52
N ASN A 12 -8.82 0.68 -5.70
CA ASN A 12 -9.60 1.28 -4.62
C ASN A 12 -11.03 0.77 -4.57
N GLN A 13 -11.75 0.82 -5.68
CA GLN A 13 -13.17 0.51 -5.74
C GLN A 13 -13.45 -0.50 -6.84
N GLY A 14 -14.34 -1.46 -6.54
CA GLY A 14 -14.67 -2.54 -7.47
C GLY A 14 -15.14 -2.06 -8.85
N GLY A 15 -15.75 -0.89 -8.93
CA GLY A 15 -16.19 -0.29 -10.19
C GLY A 15 -15.07 0.07 -11.17
N GLU A 16 -13.83 0.15 -10.72
CA GLU A 16 -12.66 0.37 -11.60
C GLU A 16 -12.54 -0.73 -12.66
N ILE A 17 -13.05 -1.93 -12.38
CA ILE A 17 -13.05 -3.06 -13.31
C ILE A 17 -13.85 -2.74 -14.58
N TRP A 18 -14.87 -1.87 -14.50
CA TRP A 18 -15.66 -1.46 -15.67
C TRP A 18 -14.76 -0.81 -16.73
N ASN A 19 -13.85 0.10 -16.32
CA ASN A 19 -12.91 0.73 -17.24
C ASN A 19 -11.97 -0.30 -17.88
N VAL A 20 -11.45 -1.26 -17.08
CA VAL A 20 -10.54 -2.29 -17.58
C VAL A 20 -11.23 -3.19 -18.59
N VAL A 21 -12.45 -3.66 -18.28
CA VAL A 21 -13.24 -4.52 -19.18
C VAL A 21 -13.63 -3.75 -20.44
N ASN A 22 -14.00 -2.49 -20.32
CA ASN A 22 -14.41 -1.67 -21.47
C ASN A 22 -13.27 -1.38 -22.46
N ILE A 23 -12.01 -1.46 -22.01
CA ILE A 23 -10.83 -1.41 -22.88
C ILE A 23 -10.64 -2.76 -23.62
N LEU A 24 -10.92 -3.87 -22.95
CA LEU A 24 -10.72 -5.23 -23.48
C LEU A 24 -11.85 -5.64 -24.43
N ASP A 25 -13.08 -5.35 -24.02
CA ASP A 25 -14.30 -5.61 -24.78
C ASP A 25 -15.32 -4.49 -24.54
N PHE A 26 -15.43 -3.61 -25.54
CA PHE A 26 -16.22 -2.39 -25.44
C PHE A 26 -17.70 -2.72 -25.25
N HIS A 27 -18.34 -2.09 -24.27
CA HIS A 27 -19.74 -2.29 -23.89
C HIS A 27 -20.13 -3.68 -23.35
N PHE A 28 -19.20 -4.57 -23.06
CA PHE A 28 -19.55 -5.88 -22.49
C PHE A 28 -20.33 -5.75 -21.16
N LEU A 29 -19.92 -4.84 -20.28
CA LEU A 29 -20.63 -4.55 -19.02
C LEU A 29 -21.67 -3.41 -19.18
N GLY A 30 -22.03 -3.04 -20.42
CA GLY A 30 -22.92 -1.91 -20.70
C GLY A 30 -22.25 -0.56 -20.46
N ASP A 31 -23.06 0.50 -20.46
CA ASP A 31 -22.62 1.82 -20.02
C ASP A 31 -22.46 1.89 -18.50
N TRP A 32 -21.87 3.00 -18.01
CA TRP A 32 -21.61 3.16 -16.57
C TRP A 32 -22.90 3.14 -15.74
N GLU A 33 -23.99 3.69 -16.24
CA GLU A 33 -25.27 3.73 -15.54
C GLU A 33 -25.85 2.34 -15.35
N SER A 34 -25.85 1.53 -16.42
CA SER A 34 -26.31 0.13 -16.40
C SER A 34 -25.44 -0.70 -15.46
N PHE A 35 -24.10 -0.59 -15.60
CA PHE A 35 -23.17 -1.27 -14.73
C PHE A 35 -23.35 -0.91 -13.24
N SER A 36 -23.45 0.38 -12.93
CA SER A 36 -23.61 0.82 -11.54
C SER A 36 -24.93 0.38 -10.93
N ARG A 37 -26.00 0.31 -11.73
CA ARG A 37 -27.32 -0.16 -11.31
C ARG A 37 -27.34 -1.68 -11.06
N GLU A 38 -26.70 -2.44 -11.91
CA GLU A 38 -26.70 -3.90 -11.85
C GLU A 38 -25.74 -4.47 -10.81
N TRP A 39 -24.50 -3.92 -10.75
CA TRP A 39 -23.41 -4.50 -9.99
C TRP A 39 -23.01 -3.73 -8.74
N CYS A 40 -23.38 -2.43 -8.62
CA CYS A 40 -22.96 -1.58 -7.52
C CYS A 40 -24.09 -1.31 -6.52
N TYR A 41 -23.78 -0.63 -5.41
CA TYR A 41 -24.74 -0.27 -4.36
C TYR A 41 -25.77 0.82 -4.78
N GLY A 42 -25.86 1.15 -6.02
CA GLY A 42 -26.82 2.07 -6.58
C GLY A 42 -26.27 2.99 -7.66
N TYR A 43 -27.10 3.87 -8.13
CA TYR A 43 -26.81 4.80 -9.23
C TYR A 43 -25.54 5.61 -8.95
N ASN A 44 -24.63 5.64 -9.91
CA ASN A 44 -23.31 6.29 -9.82
C ASN A 44 -22.39 5.82 -8.68
N SER A 45 -22.70 4.72 -8.00
CA SER A 45 -21.77 4.12 -7.04
C SER A 45 -20.66 3.36 -7.77
N ALA A 46 -19.42 3.51 -7.33
CA ALA A 46 -18.29 2.67 -7.77
C ALA A 46 -18.03 1.48 -6.84
N MET A 47 -18.83 1.33 -5.77
CA MET A 47 -18.73 0.20 -4.84
C MET A 47 -19.57 -0.97 -5.36
N VAL A 48 -18.90 -2.04 -5.78
CA VAL A 48 -19.57 -3.27 -6.23
C VAL A 48 -20.24 -3.97 -5.05
N ALA A 49 -21.54 -4.27 -5.19
CA ALA A 49 -22.35 -4.85 -4.14
C ALA A 49 -22.03 -6.35 -3.91
N LYS A 50 -21.74 -7.07 -4.99
CA LYS A 50 -21.45 -8.52 -4.96
C LYS A 50 -20.23 -8.84 -5.82
N PRO A 51 -19.01 -8.56 -5.32
CA PRO A 51 -17.77 -8.71 -6.11
C PRO A 51 -17.49 -10.15 -6.55
N GLU A 52 -17.93 -11.15 -5.77
CA GLU A 52 -17.79 -12.56 -6.12
C GLU A 52 -18.57 -12.91 -7.39
N LEU A 53 -19.84 -12.47 -7.47
CA LEU A 53 -20.70 -12.73 -8.63
C LEU A 53 -20.20 -12.03 -9.89
N LEU A 54 -19.71 -10.78 -9.76
CA LEU A 54 -19.10 -10.08 -10.87
C LEU A 54 -17.84 -10.79 -11.36
N GLY A 55 -16.99 -11.24 -10.42
CA GLY A 55 -15.80 -12.01 -10.75
C GLY A 55 -16.11 -13.36 -11.41
N GLU A 56 -17.16 -14.06 -10.99
CA GLU A 56 -17.65 -15.30 -11.61
C GLU A 56 -18.18 -15.04 -13.02
N HIS A 57 -18.97 -13.98 -13.19
CA HIS A 57 -19.48 -13.55 -14.49
C HIS A 57 -18.34 -13.30 -15.48
N LEU A 58 -17.35 -12.48 -15.12
CA LEU A 58 -16.21 -12.18 -15.98
C LEU A 58 -15.37 -13.43 -16.34
N ARG A 59 -15.24 -14.39 -15.41
CA ARG A 59 -14.54 -15.65 -15.69
C ARG A 59 -15.34 -16.58 -16.62
N ARG A 60 -16.63 -16.70 -16.38
CA ARG A 60 -17.52 -17.53 -17.21
C ARG A 60 -17.57 -17.06 -18.65
N GLU A 61 -17.58 -15.74 -18.85
CA GLU A 61 -17.58 -15.12 -20.18
C GLU A 61 -16.17 -15.06 -20.82
N GLY A 62 -15.15 -15.57 -20.15
CA GLY A 62 -13.79 -15.66 -20.68
C GLY A 62 -13.01 -14.34 -20.71
N LEU A 63 -13.52 -13.28 -20.06
CA LEU A 63 -12.89 -11.97 -20.01
C LEU A 63 -11.85 -11.84 -18.92
N MET A 64 -11.86 -12.71 -17.92
CA MET A 64 -10.91 -12.70 -16.81
C MET A 64 -10.40 -14.11 -16.51
N LEU A 65 -9.07 -14.26 -16.54
CA LEU A 65 -8.38 -15.42 -15.98
C LEU A 65 -7.63 -14.97 -14.73
N ARG A 66 -7.98 -15.50 -13.56
CA ARG A 66 -7.29 -15.27 -12.30
C ARG A 66 -6.76 -16.58 -11.73
N ARG A 67 -5.47 -16.62 -11.41
CA ARG A 67 -4.83 -17.72 -10.69
C ARG A 67 -4.19 -17.19 -9.42
N LEU A 68 -4.46 -17.83 -8.30
CA LEU A 68 -3.82 -17.50 -7.03
C LEU A 68 -2.53 -18.31 -6.88
N LYS A 69 -1.50 -17.72 -6.26
CA LYS A 69 -0.24 -18.43 -5.95
C LYS A 69 -0.48 -19.70 -5.15
N SER A 70 -1.43 -19.68 -4.22
CA SER A 70 -1.83 -20.84 -3.40
C SER A 70 -2.43 -21.99 -4.20
N GLU A 71 -2.95 -21.72 -5.39
CA GLU A 71 -3.58 -22.75 -6.27
C GLU A 71 -2.56 -23.37 -7.23
N VAL A 72 -1.52 -22.62 -7.62
CA VAL A 72 -0.59 -23.03 -8.69
C VAL A 72 0.83 -23.30 -8.20
N LEU A 73 1.23 -22.77 -7.04
CA LEU A 73 2.57 -22.91 -6.48
C LEU A 73 2.47 -23.60 -5.11
N THR A 74 2.20 -24.89 -5.15
CA THR A 74 2.00 -25.72 -3.94
C THR A 74 3.29 -25.98 -3.16
N GLU A 75 4.46 -25.78 -3.80
CA GLU A 75 5.80 -25.93 -3.19
C GLU A 75 6.24 -24.71 -2.37
N LEU A 76 5.53 -23.57 -2.48
CA LEU A 76 5.90 -22.39 -1.71
C LEU A 76 5.52 -22.55 -0.23
N ALA A 77 6.44 -22.17 0.64
CA ALA A 77 6.16 -22.10 2.07
C ALA A 77 4.98 -21.15 2.36
N PRO A 78 4.11 -21.49 3.32
CA PRO A 78 2.95 -20.66 3.65
C PRO A 78 3.40 -19.28 4.15
N LYS A 79 2.82 -18.23 3.58
CA LYS A 79 3.03 -16.86 4.03
C LYS A 79 2.42 -16.68 5.42
N ARG A 80 3.24 -16.24 6.38
CA ARG A 80 2.79 -15.88 7.73
C ARG A 80 2.63 -14.37 7.82
N ARG A 81 1.52 -13.91 8.41
CA ARG A 81 1.27 -12.52 8.74
C ARG A 81 1.16 -12.39 10.24
N LEU A 82 1.97 -11.52 10.81
CA LEU A 82 1.99 -11.23 12.24
C LEU A 82 1.71 -9.74 12.44
N VAL A 83 0.95 -9.42 13.48
CA VAL A 83 0.81 -8.05 13.96
C VAL A 83 1.71 -7.94 15.18
N GLN A 84 2.73 -7.09 15.07
CA GLN A 84 3.66 -6.81 16.16
C GLN A 84 3.25 -5.50 16.82
N GLU A 85 2.88 -5.56 18.08
CA GLU A 85 2.72 -4.36 18.91
C GLU A 85 4.09 -3.72 19.16
N ILE A 86 4.14 -2.41 19.05
CA ILE A 86 5.36 -1.64 19.15
C ILE A 86 5.09 -0.33 19.91
N ASP A 87 6.06 0.11 20.70
CA ASP A 87 5.98 1.38 21.41
C ASP A 87 6.04 2.59 20.46
N TRP A 88 5.74 3.76 20.97
CA TRP A 88 5.76 5.03 20.27
C TRP A 88 6.18 6.17 21.19
N ASP A 89 6.69 7.26 20.61
CA ASP A 89 7.03 8.48 21.34
C ASP A 89 5.78 9.38 21.45
N ASP A 90 5.14 9.35 22.61
CA ASP A 90 3.93 10.13 22.88
C ASP A 90 4.18 11.65 22.84
N ALA A 91 5.36 12.11 23.22
CA ALA A 91 5.71 13.54 23.17
C ALA A 91 5.81 14.02 21.72
N VAL A 92 6.48 13.26 20.86
CA VAL A 92 6.56 13.54 19.42
C VAL A 92 5.18 13.52 18.78
N TYR A 93 4.35 12.52 19.11
CA TYR A 93 2.99 12.44 18.59
C TYR A 93 2.16 13.66 18.95
N ARG A 94 2.13 14.05 20.24
CA ARG A 94 1.37 15.23 20.72
C ARG A 94 1.84 16.51 20.05
N GLU A 95 3.13 16.67 19.85
CA GLU A 95 3.68 17.86 19.17
C GLU A 95 3.18 17.94 17.72
N LEU A 96 3.24 16.83 16.99
CA LEU A 96 2.78 16.76 15.61
C LEU A 96 1.26 16.88 15.46
N MET A 97 0.50 16.61 16.54
CA MET A 97 -0.96 16.74 16.56
C MET A 97 -1.46 18.14 16.95
N LYS A 98 -0.59 19.07 17.39
CA LYS A 98 -1.01 20.44 17.75
C LYS A 98 -1.82 21.15 16.66
N PRO A 99 -1.47 21.07 15.35
CA PRO A 99 -2.24 21.74 14.31
C PRO A 99 -3.68 21.20 14.16
N VAL A 100 -3.94 19.97 14.58
CA VAL A 100 -5.25 19.33 14.48
C VAL A 100 -6.30 20.01 15.39
N ALA A 101 -5.87 20.65 16.47
CA ALA A 101 -6.80 21.38 17.34
C ALA A 101 -7.53 22.51 16.61
N GLU A 102 -6.84 23.22 15.71
CA GLU A 102 -7.46 24.26 14.90
C GLU A 102 -8.36 23.67 13.80
N GLN A 103 -7.92 22.59 13.17
CA GLN A 103 -8.75 21.86 12.18
C GLN A 103 -10.05 21.34 12.80
N LEU A 104 -10.03 20.86 14.04
CA LEU A 104 -11.23 20.43 14.77
C LEU A 104 -12.17 21.60 15.10
N ARG A 105 -11.64 22.80 15.35
CA ARG A 105 -12.46 24.01 15.52
C ARG A 105 -13.16 24.39 14.20
N LEU A 106 -12.41 24.38 13.10
CA LEU A 106 -12.95 24.64 11.76
C LEU A 106 -14.02 23.61 11.36
N LEU A 107 -13.80 22.33 11.68
CA LEU A 107 -14.76 21.26 11.42
C LEU A 107 -16.09 21.48 12.17
N ARG A 108 -16.04 21.95 13.41
CA ARG A 108 -17.23 22.26 14.20
C ARG A 108 -17.98 23.51 13.70
N ALA A 109 -17.26 24.44 13.09
CA ALA A 109 -17.79 25.71 12.59
C ALA A 109 -18.31 25.64 11.15
N THR A 110 -18.19 24.49 10.48
CA THR A 110 -18.53 24.32 9.06
C THR A 110 -19.69 23.36 8.91
N ASP A 111 -20.77 23.80 8.24
CA ASP A 111 -21.94 23.00 7.89
C ASP A 111 -21.90 22.46 6.45
N ASP A 112 -20.99 22.96 5.62
CA ASP A 112 -20.80 22.49 4.24
C ASP A 112 -20.20 21.09 4.22
N PRO A 113 -20.90 20.07 3.69
CA PRO A 113 -20.42 18.69 3.68
C PRO A 113 -19.10 18.50 2.92
N SER A 114 -18.90 19.22 1.82
CA SER A 114 -17.68 19.12 1.02
C SER A 114 -16.47 19.65 1.77
N ARG A 115 -16.64 20.79 2.44
CA ARG A 115 -15.58 21.38 3.26
C ARG A 115 -15.27 20.54 4.51
N ARG A 116 -16.31 19.96 5.12
CA ARG A 116 -16.14 19.01 6.23
C ARG A 116 -15.28 17.82 5.82
N ALA A 117 -15.59 17.18 4.70
CA ALA A 117 -14.85 16.03 4.19
C ALA A 117 -13.37 16.36 3.96
N LEU A 118 -13.05 17.54 3.40
CA LEU A 118 -11.66 17.98 3.21
C LEU A 118 -10.91 18.16 4.55
N ILE A 119 -11.57 18.73 5.57
CA ILE A 119 -10.96 18.93 6.89
C ILE A 119 -10.75 17.57 7.58
N GLU A 120 -11.73 16.67 7.51
CA GLU A 120 -11.63 15.33 8.07
C GLU A 120 -10.50 14.51 7.43
N ASP A 121 -10.36 14.59 6.10
CA ASP A 121 -9.23 13.96 5.41
C ASP A 121 -7.88 14.55 5.86
N ALA A 122 -7.77 15.87 5.96
CA ALA A 122 -6.55 16.53 6.42
C ALA A 122 -6.17 16.10 7.86
N ILE A 123 -7.16 16.01 8.76
CA ILE A 123 -6.96 15.49 10.13
C ILE A 123 -6.45 14.06 10.08
N CYS A 124 -7.07 13.21 9.29
CA CYS A 124 -6.71 11.81 9.16
C CYS A 124 -5.29 11.63 8.60
N GLN A 125 -4.90 12.40 7.59
CA GLN A 125 -3.54 12.40 7.05
C GLN A 125 -2.52 12.84 8.10
N GLN A 126 -2.82 13.89 8.87
CA GLN A 126 -1.95 14.36 9.95
C GLN A 126 -1.77 13.31 11.05
N GLN A 127 -2.85 12.65 11.45
CA GLN A 127 -2.80 11.56 12.45
C GLN A 127 -1.94 10.40 11.99
N ARG A 128 -2.08 9.98 10.74
CA ARG A 128 -1.28 8.90 10.15
C ARG A 128 0.20 9.25 10.14
N GLN A 129 0.54 10.45 9.68
CA GLN A 129 1.93 10.91 9.65
C GLN A 129 2.50 11.00 11.07
N ALA A 130 1.76 11.58 12.02
CA ALA A 130 2.20 11.70 13.41
C ALA A 130 2.45 10.32 14.04
N THR A 131 1.55 9.35 13.81
CA THR A 131 1.72 7.97 14.27
C THR A 131 2.94 7.32 13.64
N GLY A 132 3.13 7.48 12.32
CA GLY A 132 4.29 6.94 11.60
C GLY A 132 5.60 7.47 12.15
N VAL A 133 5.70 8.78 12.35
CA VAL A 133 6.90 9.45 12.89
C VAL A 133 7.17 9.04 14.33
N ALA A 134 6.13 9.02 15.18
CA ALA A 134 6.29 8.70 16.61
C ALA A 134 6.75 7.27 16.86
N LYS A 135 6.33 6.31 16.05
CA LYS A 135 6.76 4.91 16.18
C LYS A 135 8.02 4.56 15.39
N ALA A 136 8.46 5.39 14.46
CA ALA A 136 9.58 5.08 13.56
C ALA A 136 10.88 4.64 14.28
N PRO A 137 11.32 5.25 15.40
CA PRO A 137 12.50 4.78 16.12
C PRO A 137 12.38 3.36 16.65
N PHE A 138 11.19 2.98 17.12
CA PHE A 138 10.90 1.63 17.64
C PHE A 138 10.81 0.61 16.51
N VAL A 139 10.24 0.99 15.37
CA VAL A 139 10.30 0.18 14.13
C VAL A 139 11.74 -0.07 13.73
N CYS A 140 12.61 0.94 13.80
CA CYS A 140 14.02 0.78 13.50
C CYS A 140 14.71 -0.19 14.45
N ALA A 141 14.41 -0.15 15.76
CA ALA A 141 14.96 -1.09 16.73
C ALA A 141 14.52 -2.53 16.41
N PHE A 142 13.25 -2.73 16.09
CA PHE A 142 12.73 -4.03 15.69
C PHE A 142 13.39 -4.55 14.40
N VAL A 143 13.55 -3.71 13.38
CA VAL A 143 14.20 -4.06 12.12
C VAL A 143 15.68 -4.39 12.33
N LYS A 144 16.39 -3.67 13.20
CA LYS A 144 17.78 -4.03 13.57
C LYS A 144 17.87 -5.45 14.13
N ALA A 145 16.99 -5.81 15.07
CA ALA A 145 16.94 -7.14 15.65
C ALA A 145 16.66 -8.23 14.59
N LEU A 146 15.76 -7.97 13.64
CA LEU A 146 15.50 -8.90 12.52
C LEU A 146 16.73 -9.09 11.64
N VAL A 147 17.40 -8.03 11.24
CA VAL A 147 18.62 -8.12 10.42
C VAL A 147 19.75 -8.83 11.19
N GLU A 148 19.92 -8.52 12.48
CA GLU A 148 20.90 -9.20 13.36
C GLU A 148 20.60 -10.69 13.54
N SER A 149 19.33 -11.10 13.43
CA SER A 149 18.93 -12.53 13.44
C SER A 149 19.11 -13.22 12.08
N GLY A 150 19.62 -12.51 11.07
CA GLY A 150 19.88 -13.05 9.75
C GLY A 150 18.74 -12.90 8.75
N GLU A 151 17.69 -12.15 9.10
CA GLU A 151 16.58 -11.87 8.17
C GLU A 151 16.98 -10.82 7.12
N ARG A 152 16.52 -11.04 5.90
CA ARG A 152 16.64 -10.08 4.79
C ARG A 152 15.35 -9.31 4.66
N VAL A 153 15.39 -8.03 5.08
CA VAL A 153 14.19 -7.26 5.39
C VAL A 153 13.87 -6.24 4.31
N LEU A 154 12.59 -6.21 3.89
CA LEU A 154 11.99 -5.09 3.18
C LEU A 154 11.18 -4.26 4.17
N LEU A 155 11.59 -3.01 4.42
CA LEU A 155 10.91 -2.10 5.32
C LEU A 155 10.06 -1.13 4.50
N MET A 156 8.75 -1.23 4.65
CA MET A 156 7.77 -0.45 3.92
C MET A 156 7.23 0.72 4.77
N ALA A 157 7.15 1.91 4.17
CA ALA A 157 6.47 3.05 4.78
C ALA A 157 5.85 3.96 3.70
N HIS A 158 5.01 4.90 4.14
CA HIS A 158 4.28 5.81 3.27
C HIS A 158 4.87 7.22 3.25
N HIS A 159 5.11 7.79 4.45
CA HIS A 159 5.52 9.19 4.58
C HIS A 159 7.03 9.37 4.46
N HIS A 160 7.44 10.38 3.71
CA HIS A 160 8.87 10.73 3.56
C HIS A 160 9.53 11.09 4.90
N ALA A 161 8.81 11.72 5.82
CA ALA A 161 9.32 12.03 7.16
C ALA A 161 9.72 10.76 7.93
N VAL A 162 8.97 9.67 7.76
CA VAL A 162 9.29 8.35 8.33
C VAL A 162 10.53 7.76 7.66
N MET A 163 10.62 7.85 6.32
CA MET A 163 11.80 7.39 5.57
C MET A 163 13.09 8.15 5.96
N ASP A 164 12.98 9.45 6.27
CA ASP A 164 14.13 10.25 6.72
C ASP A 164 14.61 9.79 8.12
N ILE A 165 13.70 9.35 8.99
CA ILE A 165 14.06 8.72 10.28
C ILE A 165 14.75 7.38 10.03
N TYR A 166 14.19 6.52 9.17
CA TYR A 166 14.82 5.24 8.81
C TYR A 166 16.23 5.43 8.26
N LYS A 167 16.42 6.42 7.39
CA LYS A 167 17.74 6.76 6.82
C LYS A 167 18.75 7.13 7.89
N ARG A 168 18.35 7.86 8.92
CA ARG A 168 19.19 8.27 10.04
C ARG A 168 19.48 7.11 10.99
N GLU A 169 18.43 6.43 11.45
CA GLU A 169 18.50 5.41 12.49
C GLU A 169 19.12 4.09 12.03
N LEU A 170 18.89 3.72 10.76
CA LEU A 170 19.37 2.44 10.20
C LEU A 170 20.67 2.60 9.40
N ARG A 171 21.31 3.77 9.45
CA ARG A 171 22.52 4.06 8.66
C ARG A 171 23.63 3.00 8.81
N ALA A 172 23.80 2.45 10.00
CA ALA A 172 24.82 1.43 10.26
C ALA A 172 24.61 0.11 9.50
N LEU A 173 23.38 -0.17 9.06
CA LEU A 173 23.03 -1.34 8.26
C LEU A 173 23.19 -1.11 6.75
N HIS A 174 23.59 0.08 6.33
CA HIS A 174 23.75 0.46 4.92
C HIS A 174 22.55 0.10 4.04
N PRO A 175 21.32 0.50 4.43
CA PRO A 175 20.10 0.14 3.70
C PRO A 175 20.04 0.75 2.31
N GLY A 176 19.47 0.02 1.36
CA GLY A 176 19.00 0.60 0.10
C GLY A 176 17.73 1.42 0.32
N PHE A 177 17.50 2.46 -0.52
CA PHE A 177 16.27 3.26 -0.50
C PHE A 177 15.62 3.29 -1.88
N ILE A 178 14.29 3.08 -1.90
CA ILE A 178 13.44 3.17 -3.10
C ILE A 178 12.18 3.94 -2.70
N THR A 179 12.29 5.27 -2.64
CA THR A 179 11.24 6.15 -2.07
C THR A 179 10.61 7.07 -3.12
N GLY A 180 11.08 7.02 -4.35
CA GLY A 180 10.70 7.95 -5.42
C GLY A 180 11.55 9.23 -5.48
N ARG A 181 12.48 9.42 -4.51
CA ARG A 181 13.48 10.50 -4.54
C ARG A 181 14.78 10.08 -5.23
N GLU A 182 15.00 8.79 -5.40
CA GLU A 182 16.19 8.21 -5.99
C GLU A 182 16.10 8.23 -7.52
N THR A 183 17.24 8.42 -8.16
CA THR A 183 17.39 8.19 -9.60
C THR A 183 17.28 6.71 -9.94
N ASP A 184 16.97 6.36 -11.18
CA ASP A 184 16.85 4.96 -11.59
C ASP A 184 18.17 4.19 -11.35
N LYS A 185 19.32 4.82 -11.60
CA LYS A 185 20.62 4.23 -11.29
C LYS A 185 20.81 3.91 -9.79
N GLN A 186 20.31 4.77 -8.91
CA GLN A 186 20.36 4.53 -7.46
C GLN A 186 19.40 3.40 -7.02
N LYS A 187 18.21 3.34 -7.63
CA LYS A 187 17.26 2.24 -7.39
C LYS A 187 17.84 0.91 -7.83
N ASP A 188 18.40 0.84 -9.04
CA ASP A 188 19.04 -0.36 -9.57
C ASP A 188 20.22 -0.81 -8.70
N ALA A 189 21.01 0.13 -8.21
CA ALA A 189 22.11 -0.17 -7.28
C ALA A 189 21.59 -0.73 -5.94
N ALA A 190 20.49 -0.18 -5.38
CA ALA A 190 19.88 -0.67 -4.15
C ALA A 190 19.33 -2.10 -4.34
N VAL A 191 18.60 -2.35 -5.43
CA VAL A 191 18.10 -3.69 -5.79
C VAL A 191 19.27 -4.68 -5.96
N SER A 192 20.31 -4.30 -6.72
CA SER A 192 21.47 -5.16 -6.96
C SER A 192 22.24 -5.48 -5.69
N ALA A 193 22.42 -4.51 -4.79
CA ALA A 193 23.08 -4.71 -3.50
C ALA A 193 22.28 -5.68 -2.62
N PHE A 194 20.97 -5.55 -2.58
CA PHE A 194 20.09 -6.46 -1.84
C PHE A 194 20.10 -7.87 -2.45
N MET A 195 19.93 -8.00 -3.75
CA MET A 195 19.90 -9.30 -4.43
C MET A 195 21.22 -10.05 -4.34
N SER A 196 22.36 -9.35 -4.29
CA SER A 196 23.71 -9.95 -4.13
C SER A 196 24.12 -10.23 -2.67
N GLY A 197 23.29 -9.86 -1.68
CA GLY A 197 23.63 -10.02 -0.26
C GLY A 197 24.64 -9.01 0.29
N LYS A 198 24.89 -7.92 -0.43
CA LYS A 198 25.71 -6.80 0.08
C LYS A 198 24.96 -5.91 1.07
N SER A 199 23.64 -5.95 1.03
CA SER A 199 22.75 -5.28 1.99
C SER A 199 21.61 -6.22 2.33
N ASP A 200 21.27 -6.34 3.62
CA ASP A 200 20.16 -7.16 4.10
C ASP A 200 18.90 -6.33 4.39
N LEU A 201 18.91 -5.05 4.01
CA LEU A 201 17.81 -4.14 4.26
C LEU A 201 17.56 -3.21 3.10
N VAL A 202 16.30 -3.13 2.65
CA VAL A 202 15.82 -2.10 1.72
C VAL A 202 14.61 -1.40 2.31
N CYS A 203 14.63 -0.08 2.33
CA CYS A 203 13.51 0.77 2.72
C CYS A 203 12.75 1.22 1.46
N ILE A 204 11.47 0.91 1.37
CA ILE A 204 10.68 1.10 0.15
C ILE A 204 9.42 1.92 0.48
N SER A 205 9.16 2.96 -0.31
CA SER A 205 7.86 3.62 -0.26
C SER A 205 6.78 2.70 -0.83
N LEU A 206 5.66 2.57 -0.13
CA LEU A 206 4.52 1.76 -0.58
C LEU A 206 4.08 2.07 -2.02
N ARG A 207 4.22 3.33 -2.45
CA ARG A 207 3.91 3.76 -3.83
C ARG A 207 4.95 3.31 -4.85
N SER A 208 6.16 2.96 -4.42
CA SER A 208 7.27 2.56 -5.29
C SER A 208 7.53 1.05 -5.26
N ALA A 209 6.70 0.28 -4.56
CA ALA A 209 6.89 -1.16 -4.36
C ALA A 209 6.57 -2.01 -5.60
N SER A 210 5.80 -1.47 -6.55
CA SER A 210 5.38 -2.22 -7.74
C SER A 210 6.52 -2.44 -8.72
N GLY A 211 6.59 -3.65 -9.29
CA GLY A 211 7.54 -3.99 -10.37
C GLY A 211 8.97 -4.28 -9.90
N LEU A 212 9.23 -4.36 -8.60
CA LEU A 212 10.54 -4.70 -8.05
C LEU A 212 10.70 -6.22 -7.95
N ASN A 213 11.86 -6.73 -8.35
CA ASN A 213 12.25 -8.12 -8.11
C ASN A 213 13.16 -8.21 -6.89
N LEU A 214 12.60 -8.55 -5.72
CA LEU A 214 13.28 -8.63 -4.44
C LEU A 214 13.07 -10.01 -3.78
N GLN A 215 13.08 -11.07 -4.59
CA GLN A 215 12.80 -12.45 -4.18
C GLN A 215 13.75 -13.02 -3.12
N GLN A 216 14.84 -12.34 -2.82
CA GLN A 216 15.77 -12.71 -1.75
C GLN A 216 15.29 -12.24 -0.36
N ALA A 217 14.20 -11.50 -0.28
CA ALA A 217 13.64 -11.08 0.99
C ALA A 217 13.02 -12.28 1.74
N THR A 218 13.34 -12.37 3.02
CA THR A 218 12.75 -13.36 3.93
C THR A 218 11.65 -12.76 4.79
N CYS A 219 11.68 -11.44 4.99
CA CYS A 219 10.76 -10.72 5.84
C CYS A 219 10.34 -9.37 5.23
N VAL A 220 9.04 -9.05 5.31
CA VAL A 220 8.50 -7.74 4.95
C VAL A 220 7.92 -7.11 6.20
N VAL A 221 8.40 -5.91 6.56
CA VAL A 221 7.90 -5.12 7.68
C VAL A 221 7.16 -3.90 7.15
N PHE A 222 5.88 -3.80 7.47
CA PHE A 222 5.09 -2.61 7.20
C PHE A 222 5.18 -1.67 8.41
N GLY A 223 6.09 -0.72 8.36
CA GLY A 223 6.19 0.35 9.37
C GLY A 223 5.02 1.32 9.31
N GLU A 224 4.42 1.50 8.14
CA GLU A 224 3.15 2.17 7.92
C GLU A 224 2.30 1.36 6.96
N LEU A 225 0.98 1.53 7.04
CA LEU A 225 0.02 0.87 6.15
C LEU A 225 -0.53 1.89 5.13
N ASP A 226 -0.89 1.43 3.95
CA ASP A 226 -1.69 2.18 2.98
C ASP A 226 -3.19 1.97 3.25
N TRP A 227 -4.04 2.83 2.66
CA TRP A 227 -5.49 2.68 2.69
C TRP A 227 -5.96 1.48 1.88
N SER A 228 -5.26 1.20 0.79
CA SER A 228 -5.63 0.12 -0.12
C SER A 228 -5.00 -1.21 0.31
N PRO A 229 -5.82 -2.24 0.62
CA PRO A 229 -5.32 -3.59 0.86
C PRO A 229 -4.57 -4.18 -0.33
N ALA A 230 -4.88 -3.71 -1.55
CA ALA A 230 -4.21 -4.15 -2.78
C ALA A 230 -2.73 -3.78 -2.78
N VAL A 231 -2.37 -2.60 -2.25
CA VAL A 231 -0.98 -2.15 -2.10
C VAL A 231 -0.19 -3.11 -1.22
N HIS A 232 -0.74 -3.53 -0.07
CA HIS A 232 -0.09 -4.50 0.81
C HIS A 232 0.01 -5.91 0.22
N SER A 233 -0.87 -6.24 -0.71
CA SER A 233 -0.85 -7.56 -1.35
C SER A 233 0.17 -7.65 -2.49
N GLN A 234 0.53 -6.50 -3.08
CA GLN A 234 1.57 -6.39 -4.11
C GLN A 234 2.98 -6.21 -3.55
N ALA A 235 3.11 -5.61 -2.37
CA ALA A 235 4.37 -5.48 -1.65
C ALA A 235 4.76 -6.81 -1.00
#